data_d6e93ffde9017e5747eb86acd1175f9f
#
_entry.id   d6e93ffde9017e5747eb86acd1175f9f
#
_cell.length_a   1.000
_cell.length_b   1.000
_cell.length_c   1.000
_cell.angle_alpha   90.00
_cell.angle_beta   90.00
_cell.angle_gamma   90.00
#
_symmetry.space_group_name_H-M   'P 1'
#
loop_
_entity.id
_entity.type
_entity.pdbx_description
1 polymer ?
#
loop_
_entity_poly.entity_id
_entity_poly.type
_entity_poly.pdbx_seq_one_letter_code
_entity_poly.pdbx_strand_id
1 'polypeptide(L)'
;MDTKKTEVVQPEGNYYDKYHSTNPIVKWMMKGFKNDISELMNVAGKKFCQICETGCGEGEISSFIKEMYQNAEIDAFDISERVIAEANERIPGINFYTGNIYTMEVRKPGENEKHILNKGRYDLVICSEVLEYLEDPEQALKNIKELCNENGFILLSVPKEPIWRICNMARGKYWKDFGNTPGHIQHWTKREFCRMVANNGMKIISVKTPFPWTMVLAKNG
;
A
#
# COMPACT_ATOMS: atom_id res chain seq x y z
N MET A 1 -10.15 -9.84 -37.13
CA MET A 1 -9.50 -8.83 -36.26
C MET A 1 -9.46 -9.40 -34.87
N ASP A 2 -8.33 -10.06 -34.55
CA ASP A 2 -8.12 -10.65 -33.22
C ASP A 2 -7.79 -9.55 -32.23
N THR A 3 -8.72 -9.27 -31.34
CA THR A 3 -8.44 -8.46 -30.14
C THR A 3 -7.62 -9.32 -29.18
N LYS A 4 -6.30 -9.19 -29.22
CA LYS A 4 -5.43 -9.64 -28.14
C LYS A 4 -5.91 -8.99 -26.85
N LYS A 5 -6.66 -9.74 -26.01
CA LYS A 5 -6.81 -9.41 -24.59
C LYS A 5 -5.40 -9.40 -24.02
N THR A 6 -4.88 -8.26 -23.69
CA THR A 6 -3.70 -8.12 -22.85
C THR A 6 -4.09 -8.74 -21.51
N GLU A 7 -3.54 -9.91 -21.19
CA GLU A 7 -3.62 -10.46 -19.85
C GLU A 7 -3.00 -9.42 -18.92
N VAL A 8 -3.80 -8.82 -18.07
CA VAL A 8 -3.34 -7.93 -17.00
C VAL A 8 -2.61 -8.86 -16.02
N VAL A 9 -1.29 -8.84 -16.08
CA VAL A 9 -0.44 -9.57 -15.13
C VAL A 9 -0.64 -8.90 -13.77
N GLN A 10 -1.42 -9.54 -12.92
CA GLN A 10 -1.53 -9.10 -11.52
C GLN A 10 -0.16 -9.31 -10.85
N PRO A 11 0.39 -8.31 -10.17
CA PRO A 11 1.68 -8.45 -9.52
C PRO A 11 1.59 -9.47 -8.38
N GLU A 12 2.35 -10.56 -8.48
CA GLU A 12 2.47 -11.56 -7.41
C GLU A 12 3.55 -11.15 -6.40
N GLY A 13 3.32 -10.08 -5.65
CA GLY A 13 4.30 -9.53 -4.70
C GLY A 13 5.24 -8.48 -5.32
N ASN A 14 6.29 -8.09 -4.59
CA ASN A 14 7.24 -7.09 -5.06
C ASN A 14 8.09 -7.63 -6.22
N TYR A 15 8.11 -6.94 -7.37
CA TYR A 15 9.01 -7.25 -8.50
C TYR A 15 10.50 -7.17 -8.13
N TYR A 16 10.83 -6.53 -7.04
CA TYR A 16 12.18 -6.39 -6.52
C TYR A 16 12.13 -6.30 -4.99
N ASP A 17 12.83 -7.21 -4.33
CA ASP A 17 12.97 -7.17 -2.88
C ASP A 17 13.78 -5.94 -2.45
N LYS A 18 13.05 -4.85 -2.19
CA LYS A 18 13.61 -3.58 -1.73
C LYS A 18 13.93 -3.57 -0.24
N TYR A 19 13.25 -4.42 0.53
CA TYR A 19 13.36 -4.43 1.99
C TYR A 19 14.61 -5.17 2.47
N HIS A 20 14.99 -6.27 1.83
CA HIS A 20 16.18 -7.07 2.17
C HIS A 20 17.39 -6.79 1.27
N SER A 21 17.30 -5.75 0.44
CA SER A 21 18.38 -5.36 -0.47
C SER A 21 19.66 -5.00 0.27
N THR A 22 20.79 -5.52 -0.19
CA THR A 22 22.14 -5.14 0.30
C THR A 22 22.65 -3.84 -0.28
N ASN A 23 22.01 -3.31 -1.32
CA ASN A 23 22.41 -2.08 -1.99
C ASN A 23 22.29 -0.85 -1.07
N PRO A 24 23.36 -0.08 -0.79
CA PRO A 24 23.32 1.07 0.12
C PRO A 24 22.29 2.14 -0.26
N ILE A 25 22.07 2.37 -1.56
CA ILE A 25 21.10 3.36 -2.05
C ILE A 25 19.68 2.89 -1.71
N VAL A 26 19.37 1.62 -1.95
CA VAL A 26 18.05 1.04 -1.62
C VAL A 26 17.82 1.07 -0.12
N LYS A 27 18.81 0.71 0.68
CA LYS A 27 18.73 0.81 2.16
C LYS A 27 18.45 2.25 2.62
N TRP A 28 19.14 3.23 2.04
CA TRP A 28 18.90 4.64 2.35
C TRP A 28 17.48 5.07 1.98
N MET A 29 17.00 4.68 0.80
CA MET A 29 15.62 4.96 0.36
C MET A 29 14.60 4.35 1.30
N MET A 30 14.73 3.05 1.67
CA MET A 30 13.81 2.36 2.56
C MET A 30 13.85 2.90 3.99
N LYS A 31 15.03 3.32 4.47
CA LYS A 31 15.15 4.03 5.74
C LYS A 31 14.37 5.34 5.73
N GLY A 32 14.51 6.13 4.67
CA GLY A 32 13.73 7.37 4.49
C GLY A 32 12.23 7.11 4.47
N PHE A 33 11.81 6.08 3.76
CA PHE A 33 10.40 5.66 3.69
C PHE A 33 9.83 5.31 5.08
N LYS A 34 10.52 4.45 5.83
CA LYS A 34 10.11 4.06 7.21
C LYS A 34 10.14 5.25 8.17
N ASN A 35 11.12 6.14 8.06
CA ASN A 35 11.18 7.36 8.88
C ASN A 35 9.97 8.27 8.62
N ASP A 36 9.61 8.50 7.34
CA ASP A 36 8.46 9.32 7.00
C ASP A 36 7.13 8.71 7.46
N ILE A 37 6.99 7.37 7.45
CA ILE A 37 5.86 6.70 8.10
C ILE A 37 5.83 7.06 9.59
N SER A 38 6.94 6.90 10.30
CA SER A 38 7.02 7.20 11.75
C SER A 38 6.67 8.66 12.06
N GLU A 39 7.16 9.60 11.24
CA GLU A 39 6.83 11.01 11.40
C GLU A 39 5.33 11.29 11.15
N LEU A 40 4.72 10.66 10.14
CA LEU A 40 3.29 10.78 9.87
C LEU A 40 2.44 10.18 11.01
N MET A 41 2.86 9.07 11.59
CA MET A 41 2.19 8.49 12.75
C MET A 41 2.29 9.42 13.98
N ASN A 42 3.45 10.10 14.17
CA ASN A 42 3.59 11.11 15.21
C ASN A 42 2.67 12.32 14.97
N VAL A 43 2.49 12.74 13.71
CA VAL A 43 1.54 13.82 13.34
C VAL A 43 0.09 13.42 13.65
N ALA A 44 -0.27 12.14 13.48
CA ALA A 44 -1.59 11.64 13.88
C ALA A 44 -1.85 11.82 15.40
N GLY A 45 -0.80 11.77 16.22
CA GLY A 45 -0.84 12.12 17.64
C GLY A 45 -1.67 11.17 18.51
N LYS A 46 -1.94 9.95 18.05
CA LYS A 46 -2.71 8.96 18.81
C LYS A 46 -2.10 7.57 18.73
N LYS A 47 -2.48 6.70 19.67
CA LYS A 47 -2.22 5.27 19.60
C LYS A 47 -3.29 4.61 18.73
N PHE A 48 -2.86 3.75 17.83
CA PHE A 48 -3.74 2.94 17.01
C PHE A 48 -3.90 1.56 17.64
N CYS A 49 -5.14 1.05 17.66
CA CYS A 49 -5.49 -0.24 18.25
C CYS A 49 -6.02 -1.24 17.21
N GLN A 50 -6.72 -0.73 16.20
CA GLN A 50 -7.29 -1.52 15.10
C GLN A 50 -6.72 -1.00 13.79
N ILE A 51 -5.85 -1.77 13.13
CA ILE A 51 -5.11 -1.35 11.94
C ILE A 51 -5.43 -2.32 10.81
N CYS A 52 -5.61 -1.79 9.60
CA CYS A 52 -5.72 -2.60 8.39
C CYS A 52 -4.68 -2.16 7.36
N GLU A 53 -3.95 -3.11 6.78
CA GLU A 53 -3.14 -2.85 5.59
C GLU A 53 -3.76 -3.55 4.37
N THR A 54 -4.06 -2.77 3.32
CA THR A 54 -4.61 -3.27 2.06
C THR A 54 -3.51 -3.38 1.02
N GLY A 55 -3.32 -4.56 0.43
CA GLY A 55 -2.21 -4.83 -0.48
C GLY A 55 -0.87 -4.91 0.27
N CYS A 56 -0.81 -5.73 1.32
CA CYS A 56 0.36 -5.80 2.22
C CYS A 56 1.59 -6.50 1.62
N GLY A 57 1.44 -7.18 0.47
CA GLY A 57 2.52 -7.99 -0.09
C GLY A 57 3.10 -8.96 0.95
N GLU A 58 4.41 -8.98 1.06
CA GLU A 58 5.16 -9.82 2.00
C GLU A 58 5.06 -9.36 3.47
N GLY A 59 4.23 -8.34 3.80
CA GLY A 59 3.92 -7.89 5.16
C GLY A 59 5.00 -7.02 5.82
N GLU A 60 5.91 -6.43 5.04
CA GLU A 60 7.02 -5.63 5.59
C GLU A 60 6.59 -4.34 6.29
N ILE A 61 5.57 -3.68 5.77
CA ILE A 61 5.00 -2.47 6.40
C ILE A 61 4.14 -2.87 7.59
N SER A 62 3.32 -3.93 7.48
CA SER A 62 2.56 -4.48 8.61
C SER A 62 3.47 -4.81 9.79
N SER A 63 4.62 -5.49 9.53
CA SER A 63 5.62 -5.81 10.55
C SER A 63 6.20 -4.55 11.19
N PHE A 64 6.59 -3.57 10.39
CA PHE A 64 7.11 -2.30 10.89
C PHE A 64 6.08 -1.53 11.74
N ILE A 65 4.82 -1.52 11.34
CA ILE A 65 3.72 -0.92 12.11
C ILE A 65 3.48 -1.68 13.42
N LYS A 66 3.58 -3.02 13.39
CA LYS A 66 3.46 -3.86 14.60
C LYS A 66 4.56 -3.57 15.63
N GLU A 67 5.79 -3.29 15.18
CA GLU A 67 6.87 -2.86 16.06
C GLU A 67 6.54 -1.53 16.76
N MET A 68 5.90 -0.58 16.05
CA MET A 68 5.49 0.71 16.61
C MET A 68 4.29 0.60 17.56
N TYR A 69 3.34 -0.29 17.24
CA TYR A 69 2.07 -0.47 17.96
C TYR A 69 1.89 -1.92 18.40
N GLN A 70 2.72 -2.38 19.34
CA GLN A 70 2.81 -3.79 19.76
C GLN A 70 1.48 -4.39 20.22
N ASN A 71 0.61 -3.57 20.84
CA ASN A 71 -0.70 -4.00 21.33
C ASN A 71 -1.84 -3.85 20.29
N ALA A 72 -1.54 -3.32 19.09
CA ALA A 72 -2.56 -3.19 18.06
C ALA A 72 -2.92 -4.56 17.46
N GLU A 73 -4.19 -4.75 17.17
CA GLU A 73 -4.66 -5.79 16.26
C GLU A 73 -4.48 -5.31 14.84
N ILE A 74 -3.76 -6.09 14.02
CA ILE A 74 -3.47 -5.76 12.63
C ILE A 74 -4.06 -6.84 11.75
N ASP A 75 -4.96 -6.44 10.86
CA ASP A 75 -5.42 -7.25 9.74
C ASP A 75 -4.72 -6.76 8.46
N ALA A 76 -4.11 -7.66 7.73
CA ALA A 76 -3.38 -7.33 6.50
C ALA A 76 -3.79 -8.28 5.38
N PHE A 77 -4.07 -7.75 4.20
CA PHE A 77 -4.45 -8.60 3.08
C PHE A 77 -3.79 -8.21 1.77
N ASP A 78 -3.61 -9.21 0.92
CA ASP A 78 -3.13 -9.06 -0.46
C ASP A 78 -3.91 -10.02 -1.36
N ILE A 79 -3.94 -9.72 -2.66
CA ILE A 79 -4.61 -10.59 -3.64
C ILE A 79 -3.83 -11.88 -3.89
N SER A 80 -2.51 -11.87 -3.68
CA SER A 80 -1.62 -13.00 -3.93
C SER A 80 -1.60 -13.96 -2.74
N GLU A 81 -2.20 -15.14 -2.95
CA GLU A 81 -2.23 -16.21 -1.95
C GLU A 81 -0.81 -16.66 -1.54
N ARG A 82 0.12 -16.69 -2.49
CA ARG A 82 1.50 -17.11 -2.26
C ARG A 82 2.21 -16.17 -1.27
N VAL A 83 2.17 -14.86 -1.49
CA VAL A 83 2.87 -13.91 -0.59
C VAL A 83 2.23 -13.85 0.79
N ILE A 84 0.91 -14.04 0.86
CA ILE A 84 0.19 -14.12 2.13
C ILE A 84 0.57 -15.36 2.93
N ALA A 85 0.72 -16.51 2.27
CA ALA A 85 1.19 -17.73 2.95
C ALA A 85 2.61 -17.51 3.54
N GLU A 86 3.53 -16.96 2.74
CA GLU A 86 4.89 -16.63 3.18
C GLU A 86 4.91 -15.60 4.33
N ALA A 87 4.09 -14.54 4.26
CA ALA A 87 3.99 -13.53 5.31
C ALA A 87 3.45 -14.12 6.61
N ASN A 88 2.41 -14.94 6.53
CA ASN A 88 1.77 -15.58 7.68
C ASN A 88 2.70 -16.55 8.43
N GLU A 89 3.57 -17.27 7.71
CA GLU A 89 4.58 -18.13 8.32
C GLU A 89 5.71 -17.34 9.00
N ARG A 90 6.11 -16.20 8.40
CA ARG A 90 7.28 -15.44 8.81
C ARG A 90 7.01 -14.42 9.91
N ILE A 91 5.82 -13.82 9.93
CA ILE A 91 5.52 -12.66 10.79
C ILE A 91 4.40 -13.00 11.78
N PRO A 92 4.74 -13.28 13.06
CA PRO A 92 3.74 -13.57 14.07
C PRO A 92 2.99 -12.32 14.53
N GLY A 93 1.76 -12.51 15.05
CA GLY A 93 0.99 -11.47 15.71
C GLY A 93 0.28 -10.50 14.76
N ILE A 94 0.18 -10.83 13.49
CA ILE A 94 -0.60 -10.13 12.46
C ILE A 94 -1.56 -11.14 11.84
N ASN A 95 -2.79 -10.73 11.57
CA ASN A 95 -3.77 -11.54 10.88
C ASN A 95 -3.62 -11.33 9.38
N PHE A 96 -3.05 -12.28 8.66
CA PHE A 96 -2.91 -12.21 7.22
C PHE A 96 -4.05 -12.91 6.50
N TYR A 97 -4.52 -12.30 5.39
CA TYR A 97 -5.61 -12.81 4.57
C TYR A 97 -5.30 -12.69 3.08
N THR A 98 -5.75 -13.63 2.29
CA THR A 98 -5.90 -13.43 0.85
C THR A 98 -7.18 -12.65 0.61
N GLY A 99 -7.14 -11.52 -0.10
CA GLY A 99 -8.30 -10.64 -0.24
C GLY A 99 -8.26 -9.73 -1.45
N ASN A 100 -9.41 -9.14 -1.76
CA ASN A 100 -9.59 -8.25 -2.89
C ASN A 100 -10.02 -6.86 -2.43
N ILE A 101 -9.25 -5.84 -2.82
CA ILE A 101 -9.47 -4.43 -2.43
C ILE A 101 -10.77 -3.84 -3.00
N TYR A 102 -11.34 -4.44 -4.06
CA TYR A 102 -12.59 -3.97 -4.65
C TYR A 102 -13.84 -4.51 -3.95
N THR A 103 -13.76 -5.73 -3.40
CA THR A 103 -14.90 -6.38 -2.73
C THR A 103 -14.77 -6.39 -1.22
N MET A 104 -13.56 -6.16 -0.69
CA MET A 104 -13.21 -6.34 0.72
C MET A 104 -13.50 -7.76 1.25
N GLU A 105 -13.69 -8.72 0.35
CA GLU A 105 -13.73 -10.13 0.70
C GLU A 105 -12.33 -10.63 1.01
N VAL A 106 -12.19 -11.27 2.14
CA VAL A 106 -10.92 -11.85 2.60
C VAL A 106 -11.12 -13.28 3.10
N ARG A 107 -10.07 -14.10 3.03
CA ARG A 107 -10.03 -15.45 3.61
C ARG A 107 -8.67 -15.72 4.25
N LYS A 108 -8.63 -16.50 5.29
CA LYS A 108 -7.37 -16.92 5.91
C LYS A 108 -6.60 -17.89 5.01
N PRO A 109 -5.26 -17.90 5.10
CA PRO A 109 -4.46 -18.89 4.39
C PRO A 109 -4.91 -20.32 4.73
N GLY A 110 -5.13 -21.13 3.69
CA GLY A 110 -5.57 -22.51 3.83
C GLY A 110 -7.05 -22.72 4.16
N GLU A 111 -7.83 -21.67 4.38
CA GLU A 111 -9.27 -21.74 4.59
C GLU A 111 -10.04 -21.42 3.30
N ASN A 112 -11.23 -22.02 3.14
CA ASN A 112 -12.11 -21.72 2.00
C ASN A 112 -13.20 -20.69 2.36
N GLU A 113 -13.44 -20.46 3.65
CA GLU A 113 -14.45 -19.54 4.12
C GLU A 113 -14.00 -18.09 3.90
N LYS A 114 -14.85 -17.33 3.22
CA LYS A 114 -14.65 -15.91 2.98
C LYS A 114 -15.53 -15.09 3.91
N HIS A 115 -15.02 -13.95 4.32
CA HIS A 115 -15.81 -12.94 5.02
C HIS A 115 -15.48 -11.55 4.48
N ILE A 116 -16.38 -10.60 4.70
CA ILE A 116 -16.17 -9.20 4.32
C ILE A 116 -15.63 -8.46 5.54
N LEU A 117 -14.58 -7.66 5.34
CA LEU A 117 -14.05 -6.80 6.39
C LEU A 117 -15.09 -5.77 6.84
N ASN A 118 -15.20 -5.57 8.14
CA ASN A 118 -16.20 -4.67 8.72
C ASN A 118 -15.88 -3.20 8.43
N LYS A 119 -16.88 -2.49 7.91
CA LYS A 119 -16.81 -1.04 7.70
C LYS A 119 -16.69 -0.31 9.04
N GLY A 120 -15.91 0.76 9.07
CA GLY A 120 -15.72 1.61 10.24
C GLY A 120 -14.97 0.95 11.41
N ARG A 121 -14.34 -0.21 11.18
CA ARG A 121 -13.64 -0.95 12.24
C ARG A 121 -12.28 -0.33 12.58
N TYR A 122 -11.52 0.12 11.58
CA TYR A 122 -10.11 0.43 11.74
C TYR A 122 -9.87 1.91 12.07
N ASP A 123 -9.01 2.16 13.01
CA ASP A 123 -8.58 3.52 13.37
C ASP A 123 -7.35 3.99 12.56
N LEU A 124 -6.69 3.05 11.86
CA LEU A 124 -5.70 3.31 10.81
C LEU A 124 -5.88 2.32 9.66
N VAL A 125 -6.01 2.84 8.44
CA VAL A 125 -5.96 2.02 7.21
C VAL A 125 -4.74 2.43 6.39
N ILE A 126 -3.96 1.46 5.95
CA ILE A 126 -2.74 1.66 5.17
C ILE A 126 -2.95 1.06 3.78
N CYS A 127 -2.57 1.81 2.75
CA CYS A 127 -2.49 1.34 1.38
C CYS A 127 -1.21 1.90 0.76
N SER A 128 -0.20 1.06 0.64
CA SER A 128 1.16 1.46 0.28
C SER A 128 1.63 0.75 -0.98
N GLU A 129 1.90 1.49 -2.06
CA GLU A 129 2.40 0.94 -3.33
C GLU A 129 1.44 -0.08 -3.96
N VAL A 130 0.15 0.25 -3.99
CA VAL A 130 -0.92 -0.59 -4.52
C VAL A 130 -1.73 0.13 -5.59
N LEU A 131 -2.09 1.40 -5.35
CA LEU A 131 -3.03 2.13 -6.21
C LEU A 131 -2.55 2.27 -7.65
N GLU A 132 -1.24 2.28 -7.87
CA GLU A 132 -0.62 2.36 -9.21
C GLU A 132 -0.87 1.14 -10.10
N TYR A 133 -1.27 0.02 -9.50
CA TYR A 133 -1.60 -1.22 -10.21
C TYR A 133 -3.09 -1.38 -10.51
N LEU A 134 -3.94 -0.51 -9.95
CA LEU A 134 -5.38 -0.67 -9.99
C LEU A 134 -6.01 0.00 -11.21
N GLU A 135 -6.95 -0.68 -11.85
CA GLU A 135 -7.74 -0.11 -12.96
C GLU A 135 -8.65 1.02 -12.47
N ASP A 136 -9.27 0.86 -11.31
CA ASP A 136 -10.13 1.86 -10.66
C ASP A 136 -9.62 2.21 -9.25
N PRO A 137 -8.60 3.06 -9.14
CA PRO A 137 -8.05 3.47 -7.84
C PRO A 137 -9.03 4.30 -7.00
N GLU A 138 -10.00 4.98 -7.63
CA GLU A 138 -11.02 5.75 -6.90
C GLU A 138 -12.00 4.82 -6.19
N GLN A 139 -12.41 3.72 -6.81
CA GLN A 139 -13.24 2.72 -6.13
C GLN A 139 -12.49 2.07 -4.96
N ALA A 140 -11.20 1.77 -5.13
CA ALA A 140 -10.37 1.26 -4.04
C ALA A 140 -10.27 2.28 -2.88
N LEU A 141 -10.08 3.56 -3.17
CA LEU A 141 -10.05 4.62 -2.15
C LEU A 141 -11.38 4.75 -1.40
N LYS A 142 -12.53 4.59 -2.07
CA LYS A 142 -13.84 4.57 -1.40
C LYS A 142 -13.93 3.40 -0.43
N ASN A 143 -13.53 2.21 -0.85
CA ASN A 143 -13.55 1.02 0.00
C ASN A 143 -12.59 1.15 1.19
N ILE A 144 -11.38 1.67 0.98
CA ILE A 144 -10.41 1.99 2.04
C ILE A 144 -11.02 2.96 3.05
N LYS A 145 -11.69 4.01 2.55
CA LYS A 145 -12.37 4.99 3.40
C LYS A 145 -13.48 4.36 4.23
N GLU A 146 -14.25 3.44 3.65
CA GLU A 146 -15.31 2.73 4.35
C GLU A 146 -14.79 1.79 5.45
N LEU A 147 -13.61 1.20 5.31
CA LEU A 147 -12.97 0.41 6.37
C LEU A 147 -12.58 1.27 7.57
N CYS A 148 -12.16 2.51 7.31
CA CYS A 148 -11.68 3.44 8.32
C CYS A 148 -12.84 4.03 9.11
N ASN A 149 -12.74 4.08 10.45
CA ASN A 149 -13.75 4.72 11.28
C ASN A 149 -13.74 6.26 11.08
N GLU A 150 -14.83 6.92 11.50
CA GLU A 150 -15.03 8.38 11.27
C GLU A 150 -13.92 9.27 11.85
N ASN A 151 -13.22 8.83 12.89
CA ASN A 151 -12.09 9.54 13.49
C ASN A 151 -10.73 8.93 13.13
N GLY A 152 -10.74 7.98 12.19
CA GLY A 152 -9.57 7.24 11.78
C GLY A 152 -8.68 7.99 10.82
N PHE A 153 -7.53 7.40 10.58
CA PHE A 153 -6.52 7.90 9.66
C PHE A 153 -6.28 6.92 8.52
N ILE A 154 -5.90 7.46 7.39
CA ILE A 154 -5.58 6.69 6.19
C ILE A 154 -4.19 7.11 5.73
N LEU A 155 -3.27 6.13 5.66
CA LEU A 155 -1.92 6.32 5.15
C LEU A 155 -1.83 5.73 3.75
N LEU A 156 -1.52 6.55 2.78
CA LEU A 156 -1.41 6.17 1.37
C LEU A 156 -0.01 6.48 0.85
N SER A 157 0.55 5.60 0.02
CA SER A 157 1.76 5.93 -0.74
C SER A 157 1.70 5.41 -2.17
N VAL A 158 2.35 6.15 -3.06
CA VAL A 158 2.51 5.80 -4.48
C VAL A 158 3.88 6.25 -4.99
N PRO A 159 4.41 5.65 -6.07
CA PRO A 159 5.58 6.18 -6.77
C PRO A 159 5.35 7.63 -7.24
N LYS A 160 6.36 8.47 -7.08
CA LYS A 160 6.29 9.88 -7.48
C LYS A 160 6.76 10.06 -8.91
N GLU A 161 5.86 10.41 -9.79
CA GLU A 161 6.20 10.71 -11.19
C GLU A 161 6.60 12.18 -11.41
N PRO A 162 7.52 12.44 -12.36
CA PRO A 162 8.24 11.48 -13.25
C PRO A 162 9.50 10.88 -12.63
N ILE A 163 9.81 11.15 -11.38
CA ILE A 163 11.05 10.75 -10.70
C ILE A 163 11.25 9.24 -10.73
N TRP A 164 10.18 8.47 -10.49
CA TRP A 164 10.22 7.00 -10.50
C TRP A 164 10.72 6.46 -11.84
N ARG A 165 10.16 6.92 -12.94
CA ARG A 165 10.54 6.50 -14.30
C ARG A 165 11.98 6.91 -14.63
N ILE A 166 12.39 8.12 -14.27
CA ILE A 166 13.77 8.59 -14.46
C ILE A 166 14.76 7.69 -13.70
N CYS A 167 14.46 7.33 -12.45
CA CYS A 167 15.29 6.44 -11.65
C CYS A 167 15.39 5.04 -12.26
N ASN A 168 14.31 4.51 -12.82
CA ASN A 168 14.32 3.22 -13.49
C ASN A 168 15.22 3.26 -14.74
N MET A 169 15.10 4.29 -15.58
CA MET A 169 15.95 4.46 -16.74
C MET A 169 17.42 4.65 -16.36
N ALA A 170 17.72 5.46 -15.34
CA ALA A 170 19.07 5.66 -14.85
C ALA A 170 19.74 4.36 -14.35
N ARG A 171 18.95 3.38 -13.89
CA ARG A 171 19.42 2.03 -13.51
C ARG A 171 19.46 1.05 -14.68
N GLY A 172 19.21 1.51 -15.90
CA GLY A 172 19.18 0.66 -17.10
C GLY A 172 17.94 -0.23 -17.22
N LYS A 173 16.87 0.05 -16.42
CA LYS A 173 15.64 -0.77 -16.40
C LYS A 173 14.52 -0.12 -17.23
N TYR A 174 13.73 -0.95 -17.86
CA TYR A 174 12.47 -0.59 -18.54
C TYR A 174 12.58 0.52 -19.60
N TRP A 175 13.70 0.58 -20.32
CA TRP A 175 13.95 1.59 -21.36
C TRP A 175 12.90 1.57 -22.47
N LYS A 176 12.43 0.37 -22.86
CA LYS A 176 11.39 0.21 -23.90
C LYS A 176 10.06 0.85 -23.50
N ASP A 177 9.78 0.91 -22.20
CA ASP A 177 8.55 1.45 -21.62
C ASP A 177 8.80 2.80 -20.93
N PHE A 178 9.83 3.55 -21.37
CA PHE A 178 10.21 4.86 -20.82
C PHE A 178 10.33 4.85 -19.29
N GLY A 179 10.91 3.80 -18.73
CA GLY A 179 11.13 3.64 -17.29
C GLY A 179 9.88 3.19 -16.50
N ASN A 180 8.78 2.88 -17.18
CA ASN A 180 7.59 2.38 -16.50
C ASN A 180 7.83 0.98 -15.92
N THR A 181 7.45 0.78 -14.66
CA THR A 181 7.50 -0.54 -14.04
C THR A 181 6.39 -1.42 -14.62
N PRO A 182 6.65 -2.69 -14.94
CA PRO A 182 5.59 -3.60 -15.38
C PRO A 182 4.42 -3.63 -14.39
N GLY A 183 3.20 -3.52 -14.91
CA GLY A 183 2.00 -3.50 -14.09
C GLY A 183 1.59 -2.11 -13.56
N HIS A 184 2.46 -1.10 -13.57
CA HIS A 184 2.04 0.28 -13.24
C HIS A 184 1.20 0.84 -14.38
N ILE A 185 -0.10 0.95 -14.16
CA ILE A 185 -1.06 1.52 -15.10
C ILE A 185 -1.47 2.95 -14.71
N GLN A 186 -1.27 3.31 -13.45
CA GLN A 186 -1.53 4.66 -12.96
C GLN A 186 -0.22 5.40 -12.65
N HIS A 187 -0.21 6.71 -12.88
CA HIS A 187 0.96 7.55 -12.73
C HIS A 187 0.54 8.92 -12.20
N TRP A 188 1.06 9.31 -11.02
CA TRP A 188 0.71 10.59 -10.41
C TRP A 188 1.91 11.42 -10.04
N THR A 189 1.83 12.70 -10.34
CA THR A 189 2.61 13.70 -9.62
C THR A 189 2.07 13.86 -8.20
N LYS A 190 2.87 14.41 -7.30
CA LYS A 190 2.40 14.73 -5.93
C LYS A 190 1.06 15.49 -5.93
N ARG A 191 0.91 16.49 -6.83
CA ARG A 191 -0.29 17.34 -6.88
C ARG A 191 -1.54 16.56 -7.32
N GLU A 192 -1.42 15.71 -8.31
CA GLU A 192 -2.52 14.87 -8.81
C GLU A 192 -2.95 13.87 -7.77
N PHE A 193 -1.99 13.19 -7.13
CA PHE A 193 -2.29 12.23 -6.06
C PHE A 193 -3.02 12.88 -4.88
N CYS A 194 -2.52 14.01 -4.37
CA CYS A 194 -3.20 14.75 -3.30
C CYS A 194 -4.61 15.21 -3.73
N ARG A 195 -4.80 15.63 -4.98
CA ARG A 195 -6.12 16.01 -5.50
C ARG A 195 -7.07 14.82 -5.53
N MET A 196 -6.62 13.66 -6.00
CA MET A 196 -7.42 12.43 -6.01
C MET A 196 -7.87 12.04 -4.59
N VAL A 197 -6.96 12.05 -3.63
CA VAL A 197 -7.27 11.77 -2.21
C VAL A 197 -8.31 12.73 -1.67
N ALA A 198 -8.15 14.03 -1.90
CA ALA A 198 -9.08 15.06 -1.44
C ALA A 198 -10.47 14.94 -2.12
N ASN A 199 -10.51 14.66 -3.43
CA ASN A 199 -11.76 14.49 -4.18
C ASN A 199 -12.57 13.29 -3.71
N ASN A 200 -11.93 12.27 -3.13
CA ASN A 200 -12.59 11.13 -2.49
C ASN A 200 -13.05 11.43 -1.05
N GLY A 201 -13.10 12.71 -0.65
CA GLY A 201 -13.65 13.14 0.62
C GLY A 201 -12.76 12.82 1.83
N MET A 202 -11.45 12.71 1.63
CA MET A 202 -10.47 12.55 2.71
C MET A 202 -9.78 13.88 2.99
N LYS A 203 -9.66 14.24 4.27
CA LYS A 203 -8.96 15.46 4.68
C LYS A 203 -7.46 15.18 4.83
N ILE A 204 -6.65 15.71 3.93
CA ILE A 204 -5.20 15.58 4.01
C ILE A 204 -4.68 16.32 5.24
N ILE A 205 -3.95 15.62 6.10
CA ILE A 205 -3.32 16.14 7.32
C ILE A 205 -1.85 16.48 7.09
N SER A 206 -1.13 15.57 6.41
CA SER A 206 0.29 15.75 6.13
C SER A 206 0.70 15.03 4.86
N VAL A 207 1.72 15.54 4.19
CA VAL A 207 2.28 14.93 2.98
C VAL A 207 3.79 14.89 3.12
N LYS A 208 4.36 13.71 2.94
CA LYS A 208 5.79 13.46 2.86
C LYS A 208 6.19 13.03 1.45
N THR A 209 7.44 13.21 1.14
CA THR A 209 7.98 12.80 -0.17
C THR A 209 9.30 12.07 0.00
N PRO A 210 9.30 10.90 0.71
CA PRO A 210 10.50 10.06 0.74
C PRO A 210 10.87 9.69 -0.69
N PHE A 211 12.15 9.81 -1.01
CA PHE A 211 12.58 9.54 -2.38
C PHE A 211 12.51 8.04 -2.71
N PRO A 212 11.86 7.62 -3.79
CA PRO A 212 11.18 8.38 -4.85
C PRO A 212 9.65 8.32 -4.78
N TRP A 213 9.04 8.38 -3.58
CA TRP A 213 7.60 8.23 -3.36
C TRP A 213 6.90 9.53 -2.98
N THR A 214 5.58 9.51 -3.08
CA THR A 214 4.68 10.45 -2.42
C THR A 214 3.87 9.71 -1.37
N MET A 215 3.82 10.21 -0.14
CA MET A 215 3.11 9.62 0.98
C MET A 215 2.15 10.64 1.58
N VAL A 216 0.91 10.24 1.82
CA VAL A 216 -0.16 11.09 2.32
C VAL A 216 -0.76 10.46 3.58
N LEU A 217 -0.79 11.23 4.66
CA LEU A 217 -1.65 10.94 5.81
C LEU A 217 -2.91 11.78 5.67
N ALA A 218 -4.04 11.12 5.61
CA ALA A 218 -5.35 11.76 5.57
C ALA A 218 -6.21 11.30 6.75
N LYS A 219 -7.22 12.08 7.09
CA LYS A 219 -8.25 11.73 8.05
C LYS A 219 -9.51 11.36 7.28
N ASN A 220 -10.21 10.34 7.77
CA ASN A 220 -11.55 10.03 7.27
C ASN A 220 -12.46 11.22 7.59
N GLY A 221 -12.95 11.89 6.56
CA GLY A 221 -13.73 13.13 6.67
C GLY A 221 -15.22 12.87 6.53
#